data_0dc5586544478e19584989cdc8545f93
#
_entry.id   0dc5586544478e19584989cdc8545f93
#
_cell.length_a   1.000
_cell.length_b   1.000
_cell.length_c   1.000
_cell.angle_alpha   90.00
_cell.angle_beta   90.00
_cell.angle_gamma   90.00
#
_symmetry.space_group_name_H-M   'P 1'
#
loop_
_entity.id
_entity.type
_entity.pdbx_description
1 polymer ?
#
loop_
_entity_poly.entity_id
_entity_poly.type
_entity_poly.pdbx_seq_one_letter_code
_entity_poly.pdbx_strand_id
1 'polypeptide(L)'
;ITTMNENYSHPAIPKGSDDGILKGMYKIKEFSNYKKTKIQLLGSGTILREMMNAAEMLQNEYQIDSEVWSVTSFSELRKNGMEVERYNLLHPEKKKKKSYIEECLGSSEGPILAASDYMRLNSDQIRSYINKSFYSLGTDGYGRSDTRKNLRKFFEVDKNYITTYALSVLANEQLLSSKYAVDAIKKYKIDVEKPMPTKV
;
A
#
# COMPACT_ATOMS: atom_id res chain seq x y z
N ILE A 1 -17.67 -6.75 15.61
CA ILE A 1 -16.95 -5.59 15.02
C ILE A 1 -15.86 -5.19 16.00
N THR A 2 -14.62 -5.17 15.56
CA THR A 2 -13.50 -4.65 16.33
C THR A 2 -13.35 -3.15 16.05
N THR A 3 -13.22 -2.34 17.08
CA THR A 3 -13.03 -0.90 16.99
C THR A 3 -11.72 -0.50 17.66
N MET A 4 -11.13 0.59 17.18
CA MET A 4 -9.93 1.15 17.81
C MET A 4 -10.30 1.91 19.08
N ASN A 5 -9.40 1.89 20.07
CA ASN A 5 -9.57 2.64 21.32
C ASN A 5 -8.96 4.06 21.27
N GLU A 6 -8.62 4.55 20.09
CA GLU A 6 -8.16 5.91 19.84
C GLU A 6 -9.06 6.62 18.84
N ASN A 7 -9.24 7.91 19.04
CA ASN A 7 -9.97 8.76 18.10
C ASN A 7 -9.04 9.20 16.96
N TYR A 8 -9.45 8.91 15.73
CA TYR A 8 -8.77 9.35 14.53
C TYR A 8 -9.67 10.26 13.70
N SER A 9 -9.13 11.35 13.17
CA SER A 9 -9.80 12.09 12.11
C SER A 9 -9.84 11.24 10.87
N HIS A 10 -11.03 10.96 10.35
CA HIS A 10 -11.19 10.27 9.09
C HIS A 10 -11.13 11.29 7.94
N PRO A 11 -10.44 10.98 6.84
CA PRO A 11 -10.53 11.78 5.63
C PRO A 11 -11.96 11.72 5.09
N ALA A 12 -12.41 12.80 4.42
CA ALA A 12 -13.69 12.81 3.75
C ALA A 12 -13.72 11.73 2.65
N ILE A 13 -14.86 11.05 2.54
CA ILE A 13 -15.08 10.04 1.49
C ILE A 13 -15.27 10.78 0.16
N PRO A 14 -14.50 10.48 -0.90
CA PRO A 14 -14.70 11.06 -2.21
C PRO A 14 -16.09 10.67 -2.78
N LYS A 15 -16.70 11.59 -3.51
CA LYS A 15 -18.00 11.29 -4.18
C LYS A 15 -17.87 10.10 -5.14
N GLY A 16 -18.84 9.20 -5.12
CA GLY A 16 -18.87 8.01 -5.97
C GLY A 16 -17.99 6.85 -5.52
N SER A 17 -17.50 6.88 -4.26
CA SER A 17 -16.68 5.79 -3.70
C SER A 17 -17.50 4.61 -3.15
N ASP A 18 -18.82 4.70 -3.11
CA ASP A 18 -19.69 3.70 -2.47
C ASP A 18 -19.45 2.28 -3.00
N ASP A 19 -19.47 2.15 -4.33
CA ASP A 19 -19.17 0.87 -5.00
C ASP A 19 -17.77 0.35 -4.67
N GLY A 20 -16.78 1.24 -4.64
CA GLY A 20 -15.40 0.90 -4.32
C GLY A 20 -15.25 0.42 -2.87
N ILE A 21 -15.97 1.03 -1.94
CA ILE A 21 -16.01 0.61 -0.53
C ILE A 21 -16.50 -0.84 -0.43
N LEU A 22 -17.58 -1.18 -1.15
CA LEU A 22 -18.16 -2.53 -1.16
C LEU A 22 -17.29 -3.54 -1.90
N LYS A 23 -16.63 -3.13 -2.99
CA LYS A 23 -15.74 -3.98 -3.81
C LYS A 23 -14.35 -4.17 -3.20
N GLY A 24 -14.02 -3.46 -2.13
CA GLY A 24 -12.81 -3.67 -1.35
C GLY A 24 -11.73 -2.60 -1.47
N MET A 25 -11.82 -1.62 -2.38
CA MET A 25 -10.89 -0.48 -2.44
C MET A 25 -11.43 0.68 -3.26
N TYR A 26 -10.94 1.89 -2.94
CA TYR A 26 -11.21 3.10 -3.74
C TYR A 26 -10.04 4.08 -3.65
N LYS A 27 -9.84 4.90 -4.68
CA LYS A 27 -8.85 5.97 -4.65
C LYS A 27 -9.32 7.10 -3.75
N ILE A 28 -8.54 7.39 -2.70
CA ILE A 28 -8.88 8.42 -1.72
C ILE A 28 -8.23 9.76 -2.04
N LYS A 29 -7.01 9.74 -2.58
CA LYS A 29 -6.28 10.98 -2.91
C LYS A 29 -5.25 10.71 -4.00
N GLU A 30 -5.00 11.73 -4.82
CA GLU A 30 -3.93 11.75 -5.80
C GLU A 30 -3.01 12.92 -5.53
N PHE A 31 -1.71 12.67 -5.59
CA PHE A 31 -0.63 13.65 -5.52
C PHE A 31 0.06 13.67 -6.88
N SER A 32 -0.24 14.67 -7.70
CA SER A 32 0.13 14.71 -9.11
C SER A 32 0.59 16.11 -9.51
N ASN A 33 1.84 16.43 -9.18
CA ASN A 33 2.43 17.76 -9.48
C ASN A 33 3.61 17.70 -10.46
N TYR A 34 4.34 16.59 -10.50
CA TYR A 34 5.65 16.51 -11.14
C TYR A 34 5.71 15.68 -12.43
N LYS A 35 4.75 14.76 -12.63
CA LYS A 35 4.59 13.92 -13.85
C LYS A 35 5.83 13.11 -14.27
N LYS A 36 6.74 12.79 -13.34
CA LYS A 36 8.00 12.08 -13.67
C LYS A 36 8.00 10.64 -13.19
N THR A 37 7.75 10.44 -11.91
CA THR A 37 7.82 9.13 -11.26
C THR A 37 6.61 8.99 -10.37
N LYS A 38 5.91 7.88 -10.50
CA LYS A 38 4.65 7.62 -9.77
C LYS A 38 4.70 6.29 -9.05
N ILE A 39 4.04 6.22 -7.90
CA ILE A 39 3.86 5.01 -7.11
C ILE A 39 2.41 4.89 -6.64
N GLN A 40 1.92 3.65 -6.56
CA GLN A 40 0.60 3.33 -6.04
C GLN A 40 0.72 2.92 -4.57
N LEU A 41 0.04 3.62 -3.67
CA LEU A 41 0.10 3.40 -2.23
C LEU A 41 -1.25 2.86 -1.73
N LEU A 42 -1.28 1.61 -1.29
CA LEU A 42 -2.48 0.94 -0.78
C LEU A 42 -2.44 0.86 0.74
N GLY A 43 -3.33 1.59 1.41
CA GLY A 43 -3.42 1.59 2.87
C GLY A 43 -4.72 0.97 3.39
N SER A 44 -4.63 0.17 4.45
CA SER A 44 -5.79 -0.40 5.13
C SER A 44 -5.82 0.00 6.61
N GLY A 45 -7.03 0.16 7.15
CA GLY A 45 -7.23 0.50 8.54
C GLY A 45 -6.53 1.81 8.93
N THR A 46 -5.93 1.86 10.11
CA THR A 46 -5.24 3.07 10.61
C THR A 46 -3.94 3.37 9.88
N ILE A 47 -3.36 2.38 9.17
CA ILE A 47 -2.13 2.57 8.38
C ILE A 47 -2.40 3.39 7.11
N LEU A 48 -3.64 3.51 6.65
CA LEU A 48 -4.00 4.44 5.59
C LEU A 48 -3.50 5.88 5.88
N ARG A 49 -3.54 6.32 7.13
CA ARG A 49 -3.04 7.64 7.53
C ARG A 49 -1.52 7.75 7.38
N GLU A 50 -0.80 6.70 7.73
CA GLU A 50 0.65 6.64 7.53
C GLU A 50 0.99 6.67 6.03
N MET A 51 0.18 5.98 5.19
CA MET A 51 0.31 6.04 3.74
C MET A 51 0.06 7.45 3.17
N MET A 52 -0.98 8.14 3.65
CA MET A 52 -1.26 9.52 3.23
C MET A 52 -0.14 10.47 3.62
N ASN A 53 0.38 10.35 4.85
CA ASN A 53 1.52 11.14 5.31
C ASN A 53 2.78 10.83 4.50
N ALA A 54 3.03 9.56 4.17
CA ALA A 54 4.15 9.17 3.32
C ALA A 54 4.02 9.73 1.90
N ALA A 55 2.80 9.74 1.34
CA ALA A 55 2.54 10.36 0.03
C ALA A 55 2.86 11.87 0.03
N GLU A 56 2.49 12.57 1.10
CA GLU A 56 2.85 13.99 1.27
C GLU A 56 4.37 14.19 1.37
N MET A 57 5.08 13.32 2.08
CA MET A 57 6.55 13.35 2.17
C MET A 57 7.18 13.06 0.80
N LEU A 58 6.70 12.05 0.07
CA LEU A 58 7.18 11.73 -1.27
C LEU A 58 7.02 12.91 -2.23
N GLN A 59 5.88 13.59 -2.19
CA GLN A 59 5.64 14.76 -3.03
C GLN A 59 6.52 15.96 -2.63
N ASN A 60 6.49 16.33 -1.34
CA ASN A 60 7.09 17.59 -0.90
C ASN A 60 8.62 17.52 -0.80
N GLU A 61 9.18 16.36 -0.46
CA GLU A 61 10.61 16.19 -0.20
C GLU A 61 11.37 15.56 -1.36
N TYR A 62 10.68 14.75 -2.18
CA TYR A 62 11.31 13.93 -3.23
C TYR A 62 10.76 14.18 -4.64
N GLN A 63 9.71 14.99 -4.78
CA GLN A 63 9.06 15.31 -6.06
C GLN A 63 8.54 14.05 -6.78
N ILE A 64 8.01 13.10 -6.02
CA ILE A 64 7.43 11.86 -6.50
C ILE A 64 5.93 11.93 -6.39
N ASP A 65 5.24 11.65 -7.49
CA ASP A 65 3.79 11.59 -7.54
C ASP A 65 3.28 10.24 -7.01
N SER A 66 2.08 10.24 -6.44
CA SER A 66 1.48 9.01 -5.93
C SER A 66 -0.05 9.04 -5.99
N GLU A 67 -0.63 7.88 -6.11
CA GLU A 67 -2.07 7.66 -5.87
C GLU A 67 -2.22 6.87 -4.58
N VAL A 68 -3.07 7.37 -3.68
CA VAL A 68 -3.37 6.70 -2.41
C VAL A 68 -4.74 6.04 -2.50
N TRP A 69 -4.77 4.76 -2.21
CA TRP A 69 -5.94 3.91 -2.24
C TRP A 69 -6.29 3.46 -0.82
N SER A 70 -7.54 3.63 -0.44
CA SER A 70 -8.09 3.05 0.79
C SER A 70 -8.58 1.64 0.49
N VAL A 71 -7.93 0.64 1.08
CA VAL A 71 -8.34 -0.76 0.96
C VAL A 71 -9.24 -1.11 2.13
N THR A 72 -10.53 -1.26 1.84
CA THR A 72 -11.54 -1.64 2.83
C THR A 72 -11.58 -3.14 3.07
N SER A 73 -11.22 -3.95 2.06
CA SER A 73 -11.19 -5.42 2.20
C SER A 73 -10.28 -6.08 1.17
N PHE A 74 -9.13 -6.57 1.59
CA PHE A 74 -8.29 -7.45 0.77
C PHE A 74 -8.99 -8.77 0.43
N SER A 75 -9.85 -9.27 1.33
CA SER A 75 -10.58 -10.51 1.11
C SER A 75 -11.62 -10.40 0.00
N GLU A 76 -12.34 -9.28 -0.11
CA GLU A 76 -13.29 -9.06 -1.22
C GLU A 76 -12.56 -8.90 -2.56
N LEU A 77 -11.43 -8.18 -2.57
CA LEU A 77 -10.58 -8.08 -3.77
C LEU A 77 -10.09 -9.47 -4.23
N ARG A 78 -9.66 -10.33 -3.29
CA ARG A 78 -9.25 -11.70 -3.59
C ARG A 78 -10.41 -12.53 -4.12
N LYS A 79 -11.59 -12.49 -3.48
CA LYS A 79 -12.78 -13.24 -3.95
C LYS A 79 -13.13 -12.89 -5.38
N ASN A 80 -13.20 -11.59 -5.69
CA ASN A 80 -13.46 -11.12 -7.05
C ASN A 80 -12.37 -11.59 -8.03
N GLY A 81 -11.08 -11.52 -7.63
CA GLY A 81 -9.97 -12.04 -8.44
C GLY A 81 -10.14 -13.53 -8.77
N MET A 82 -10.45 -14.37 -7.76
CA MET A 82 -10.70 -15.82 -7.94
C MET A 82 -11.90 -16.11 -8.86
N GLU A 83 -12.98 -15.34 -8.72
CA GLU A 83 -14.18 -15.50 -9.58
C GLU A 83 -13.86 -15.18 -11.03
N VAL A 84 -13.12 -14.10 -11.26
CA VAL A 84 -12.72 -13.69 -12.61
C VAL A 84 -11.74 -14.68 -13.22
N GLU A 85 -10.74 -15.11 -12.47
CA GLU A 85 -9.78 -16.14 -12.90
C GLU A 85 -10.51 -17.44 -13.30
N ARG A 86 -11.39 -17.95 -12.43
CA ARG A 86 -12.19 -19.13 -12.71
C ARG A 86 -13.06 -18.93 -13.97
N TYR A 87 -13.71 -17.79 -14.12
CA TYR A 87 -14.50 -17.49 -15.31
C TYR A 87 -13.64 -17.55 -16.57
N ASN A 88 -12.49 -16.91 -16.57
CA ASN A 88 -11.59 -16.87 -17.71
C ASN A 88 -11.02 -18.24 -18.09
N LEU A 89 -10.76 -19.09 -17.10
CA LEU A 89 -10.30 -20.47 -17.33
C LEU A 89 -11.39 -21.36 -17.94
N LEU A 90 -12.65 -21.17 -17.53
CA LEU A 90 -13.79 -21.96 -18.01
C LEU A 90 -14.39 -21.46 -19.34
N HIS A 91 -13.99 -20.28 -19.79
CA HIS A 91 -14.46 -19.69 -21.04
C HIS A 91 -13.29 -19.20 -21.90
N PRO A 92 -12.38 -20.11 -22.34
CA PRO A 92 -11.19 -19.73 -23.05
C PRO A 92 -11.46 -19.05 -24.42
N GLU A 93 -12.66 -19.29 -24.97
CA GLU A 93 -13.13 -18.73 -26.23
C GLU A 93 -13.70 -17.31 -26.10
N LYS A 94 -13.94 -16.84 -24.88
CA LYS A 94 -14.52 -15.51 -24.63
C LYS A 94 -13.44 -14.48 -24.34
N LYS A 95 -13.80 -13.22 -24.53
CA LYS A 95 -12.96 -12.10 -24.10
C LYS A 95 -12.74 -12.19 -22.60
N LYS A 96 -11.47 -12.16 -22.18
CA LYS A 96 -11.09 -12.19 -20.76
C LYS A 96 -11.72 -11.02 -19.99
N LYS A 97 -12.30 -11.33 -18.84
CA LYS A 97 -12.74 -10.35 -17.85
C LYS A 97 -11.54 -9.87 -17.05
N LYS A 98 -11.63 -8.65 -16.58
CA LYS A 98 -10.68 -8.07 -15.61
C LYS A 98 -11.26 -8.15 -14.21
N SER A 99 -10.41 -8.41 -13.22
CA SER A 99 -10.78 -8.27 -11.83
C SER A 99 -10.92 -6.79 -11.46
N TYR A 100 -11.67 -6.50 -10.39
CA TYR A 100 -11.86 -5.13 -9.93
C TYR A 100 -10.53 -4.43 -9.62
N ILE A 101 -9.58 -5.15 -9.04
CA ILE A 101 -8.24 -4.59 -8.78
C ILE A 101 -7.48 -4.28 -10.07
N GLU A 102 -7.62 -5.10 -11.13
CA GLU A 102 -7.05 -4.79 -12.45
C GLU A 102 -7.75 -3.58 -13.09
N GLU A 103 -9.05 -3.40 -12.88
CA GLU A 103 -9.77 -2.21 -13.36
C GLU A 103 -9.25 -0.95 -12.66
N CYS A 104 -9.02 -1.00 -11.35
CA CYS A 104 -8.51 0.11 -10.57
C CYS A 104 -7.05 0.47 -10.89
N LEU A 105 -6.17 -0.53 -10.94
CA LEU A 105 -4.71 -0.34 -10.98
C LEU A 105 -4.10 -0.61 -12.35
N GLY A 106 -4.83 -1.24 -13.27
CA GLY A 106 -4.28 -1.69 -14.54
C GLY A 106 -3.73 -0.57 -15.43
N SER A 107 -4.39 0.59 -15.43
CA SER A 107 -3.96 1.79 -16.16
C SER A 107 -3.09 2.76 -15.35
N SER A 108 -2.95 2.55 -14.04
CA SER A 108 -2.13 3.40 -13.17
C SER A 108 -0.65 3.22 -13.48
N GLU A 109 0.16 4.24 -13.24
CA GLU A 109 1.60 4.17 -13.44
C GLU A 109 2.34 3.74 -12.17
N GLY A 110 3.52 3.14 -12.33
CA GLY A 110 4.44 2.78 -11.27
C GLY A 110 4.11 1.49 -10.51
N PRO A 111 5.02 1.08 -9.63
CA PRO A 111 4.86 -0.09 -8.75
C PRO A 111 3.84 0.18 -7.65
N ILE A 112 3.47 -0.88 -6.95
CA ILE A 112 2.49 -0.85 -5.86
C ILE A 112 3.17 -1.17 -4.55
N LEU A 113 2.92 -0.35 -3.53
CA LEU A 113 3.30 -0.60 -2.14
C LEU A 113 2.04 -0.62 -1.27
N ALA A 114 1.75 -1.77 -0.69
CA ALA A 114 0.65 -1.95 0.25
C ALA A 114 1.15 -1.94 1.70
N ALA A 115 0.37 -1.39 2.64
CA ALA A 115 0.65 -1.52 4.07
C ALA A 115 -0.64 -1.63 4.89
N SER A 116 -0.56 -2.43 5.94
CA SER A 116 -1.66 -2.61 6.92
C SER A 116 -1.09 -2.90 8.31
N ASP A 117 -1.96 -2.87 9.31
CA ASP A 117 -1.69 -3.32 10.68
C ASP A 117 -1.96 -4.82 10.90
N TYR A 118 -2.23 -5.55 9.83
CA TYR A 118 -2.24 -7.01 9.77
C TYR A 118 -0.90 -7.56 9.25
N MET A 119 -0.71 -8.89 9.32
CA MET A 119 0.44 -9.55 8.70
C MET A 119 0.47 -9.29 7.18
N ARG A 120 1.67 -9.29 6.61
CA ARG A 120 1.90 -9.03 5.17
C ARG A 120 1.08 -9.94 4.26
N LEU A 121 0.87 -11.17 4.67
CA LEU A 121 0.07 -12.14 3.93
C LEU A 121 -1.35 -11.63 3.65
N ASN A 122 -1.90 -10.77 4.51
CA ASN A 122 -3.22 -10.18 4.31
C ASN A 122 -3.29 -9.30 3.04
N SER A 123 -2.26 -8.54 2.75
CA SER A 123 -2.17 -7.79 1.49
C SER A 123 -1.62 -8.64 0.33
N ASP A 124 -0.72 -9.57 0.61
CA ASP A 124 -0.14 -10.44 -0.42
C ASP A 124 -1.15 -11.35 -1.13
N GLN A 125 -2.30 -11.64 -0.51
CA GLN A 125 -3.33 -12.47 -1.10
C GLN A 125 -3.93 -11.93 -2.42
N ILE A 126 -3.70 -10.64 -2.75
CA ILE A 126 -4.17 -10.04 -4.00
C ILE A 126 -3.08 -9.98 -5.07
N ARG A 127 -1.84 -10.32 -4.75
CA ARG A 127 -0.66 -10.18 -5.61
C ARG A 127 -0.83 -10.88 -6.98
N SER A 128 -1.41 -12.06 -7.01
CA SER A 128 -1.62 -12.86 -8.24
C SER A 128 -2.59 -12.21 -9.23
N TYR A 129 -3.41 -11.27 -8.79
CA TYR A 129 -4.38 -10.56 -9.63
C TYR A 129 -3.88 -9.19 -10.12
N ILE A 130 -2.59 -8.92 -9.96
CA ILE A 130 -1.95 -7.65 -10.29
C ILE A 130 -0.79 -7.90 -11.26
N ASN A 131 -0.82 -7.29 -12.44
CA ASN A 131 0.23 -7.40 -13.45
C ASN A 131 1.29 -6.32 -13.31
N LYS A 132 1.68 -6.00 -12.07
CA LYS A 132 2.69 -4.99 -11.72
C LYS A 132 3.50 -5.44 -10.53
N SER A 133 4.68 -4.85 -10.37
CA SER A 133 5.49 -5.06 -9.16
C SER A 133 4.71 -4.65 -7.92
N PHE A 134 4.55 -5.60 -7.00
CA PHE A 134 3.77 -5.43 -5.78
C PHE A 134 4.63 -5.74 -4.57
N TYR A 135 4.68 -4.79 -3.65
CA TYR A 135 5.41 -4.87 -2.39
C TYR A 135 4.44 -4.67 -1.24
N SER A 136 4.72 -5.30 -0.10
CA SER A 136 3.84 -5.24 1.07
C SER A 136 4.62 -5.02 2.36
N LEU A 137 4.03 -4.24 3.26
CA LEU A 137 4.45 -4.03 4.64
C LEU A 137 3.31 -4.47 5.56
N GLY A 138 3.66 -5.01 6.72
CA GLY A 138 2.68 -5.48 7.69
C GLY A 138 3.33 -5.79 9.04
N THR A 139 2.52 -6.20 10.00
CA THR A 139 2.91 -6.46 11.39
C THR A 139 3.14 -7.95 11.63
N ASP A 140 4.14 -8.50 10.92
CA ASP A 140 4.51 -9.91 11.10
C ASP A 140 5.27 -10.13 12.43
N GLY A 141 5.07 -11.29 13.04
CA GLY A 141 5.68 -11.66 14.31
C GLY A 141 4.68 -11.63 15.48
N TYR A 142 5.21 -11.62 16.69
CA TYR A 142 4.40 -11.58 17.91
C TYR A 142 3.93 -10.16 18.22
N GLY A 143 2.70 -10.04 18.76
CA GLY A 143 2.18 -8.78 19.28
C GLY A 143 3.03 -8.25 20.43
N ARG A 144 3.13 -6.94 20.53
CA ARG A 144 3.90 -6.25 21.58
C ARG A 144 3.06 -5.15 22.23
N SER A 145 3.42 -4.83 23.46
CA SER A 145 2.80 -3.75 24.23
C SER A 145 3.72 -2.53 24.25
N ASP A 146 3.30 -1.47 23.57
CA ASP A 146 3.99 -0.18 23.54
C ASP A 146 3.01 0.89 23.02
N THR A 147 3.44 2.15 22.95
CA THR A 147 2.69 3.19 22.26
C THR A 147 2.55 2.85 20.77
N ARG A 148 1.45 3.26 20.14
CA ARG A 148 1.22 3.02 18.71
C ARG A 148 2.34 3.57 17.83
N LYS A 149 2.92 4.71 18.20
CA LYS A 149 4.07 5.29 17.50
C LYS A 149 5.27 4.33 17.50
N ASN A 150 5.60 3.77 18.66
CA ASN A 150 6.70 2.84 18.80
C ASN A 150 6.42 1.51 18.09
N LEU A 151 5.17 1.00 18.21
CA LEU A 151 4.76 -0.23 17.52
C LEU A 151 4.83 -0.09 16.00
N ARG A 152 4.34 1.01 15.42
CA ARG A 152 4.45 1.27 13.97
C ARG A 152 5.89 1.36 13.51
N LYS A 153 6.76 2.00 14.31
CA LYS A 153 8.20 2.04 14.03
C LYS A 153 8.84 0.66 14.15
N PHE A 154 8.47 -0.12 15.17
CA PHE A 154 8.97 -1.47 15.38
C PHE A 154 8.59 -2.39 14.21
N PHE A 155 7.33 -2.37 13.77
CA PHE A 155 6.81 -3.17 12.66
C PHE A 155 7.05 -2.56 11.28
N GLU A 156 7.74 -1.41 11.18
CA GLU A 156 8.13 -0.78 9.91
C GLU A 156 6.93 -0.34 9.03
N VAL A 157 5.85 0.09 9.68
CA VAL A 157 4.61 0.54 9.03
C VAL A 157 4.26 2.00 9.34
N ASP A 158 5.21 2.77 9.88
CA ASP A 158 5.06 4.22 10.02
C ASP A 158 5.40 4.96 8.72
N LYS A 159 5.03 6.23 8.63
CA LYS A 159 5.26 7.06 7.44
C LYS A 159 6.73 7.12 7.00
N ASN A 160 7.69 7.07 7.93
CA ASN A 160 9.12 7.16 7.61
C ASN A 160 9.60 5.88 6.92
N TYR A 161 9.22 4.72 7.45
CA TYR A 161 9.50 3.44 6.81
C TYR A 161 8.78 3.33 5.48
N ILE A 162 7.49 3.68 5.40
CA ILE A 162 6.72 3.64 4.15
C ILE A 162 7.38 4.52 3.08
N THR A 163 7.79 5.76 3.42
CA THR A 163 8.49 6.66 2.49
C THR A 163 9.81 6.04 2.02
N THR A 164 10.61 5.51 2.95
CA THR A 164 11.90 4.89 2.62
C THR A 164 11.72 3.65 1.73
N TYR A 165 10.76 2.79 2.06
CA TYR A 165 10.43 1.62 1.24
C TYR A 165 9.92 2.03 -0.15
N ALA A 166 9.08 3.05 -0.26
CA ALA A 166 8.62 3.57 -1.55
C ALA A 166 9.79 4.02 -2.43
N LEU A 167 10.76 4.74 -1.87
CA LEU A 167 11.98 5.16 -2.57
C LEU A 167 12.84 3.95 -2.98
N SER A 168 12.97 2.95 -2.11
CA SER A 168 13.70 1.70 -2.40
C SER A 168 13.01 0.89 -3.50
N VAL A 169 11.69 0.80 -3.46
CA VAL A 169 10.87 0.13 -4.49
C VAL A 169 11.08 0.79 -5.84
N LEU A 170 10.99 2.13 -5.90
CA LEU A 170 11.22 2.87 -7.14
C LEU A 170 12.65 2.69 -7.68
N ALA A 171 13.63 2.59 -6.78
CA ALA A 171 15.02 2.31 -7.17
C ALA A 171 15.19 0.89 -7.71
N ASN A 172 14.58 -0.11 -7.09
CA ASN A 172 14.59 -1.51 -7.56
C ASN A 172 13.95 -1.65 -8.95
N GLU A 173 12.89 -0.87 -9.23
CA GLU A 173 12.23 -0.80 -10.54
C GLU A 173 12.99 0.10 -11.54
N GLN A 174 14.17 0.59 -11.19
CA GLN A 174 15.02 1.46 -12.03
C GLN A 174 14.33 2.80 -12.43
N LEU A 175 13.32 3.21 -11.69
CA LEU A 175 12.60 4.47 -11.89
C LEU A 175 13.22 5.65 -11.13
N LEU A 176 14.12 5.36 -10.19
CA LEU A 176 14.77 6.34 -9.31
C LEU A 176 16.19 5.87 -8.95
N SER A 177 17.10 6.82 -8.67
CA SER A 177 18.41 6.46 -8.13
C SER A 177 18.30 5.94 -6.69
N SER A 178 19.03 4.87 -6.35
CA SER A 178 19.11 4.33 -4.98
C SER A 178 19.61 5.34 -3.95
N LYS A 179 20.29 6.40 -4.38
CA LYS A 179 20.72 7.50 -3.52
C LYS A 179 19.58 8.10 -2.71
N TYR A 180 18.39 8.24 -3.31
CA TYR A 180 17.21 8.76 -2.63
C TYR A 180 16.81 7.92 -1.41
N ALA A 181 16.83 6.59 -1.55
CA ALA A 181 16.54 5.68 -0.45
C ALA A 181 17.61 5.75 0.64
N VAL A 182 18.90 5.81 0.26
CA VAL A 182 20.04 5.95 1.20
C VAL A 182 19.93 7.28 1.99
N ASP A 183 19.60 8.37 1.32
CA ASP A 183 19.43 9.68 1.96
C ASP A 183 18.21 9.67 2.92
N ALA A 184 17.11 9.01 2.54
CA ALA A 184 15.94 8.84 3.41
C ALA A 184 16.26 8.00 4.67
N ILE A 185 16.99 6.89 4.54
CA ILE A 185 17.46 6.07 5.66
C ILE A 185 18.21 6.93 6.68
N LYS A 186 19.16 7.74 6.20
CA LYS A 186 19.94 8.66 7.06
C LYS A 186 19.05 9.74 7.68
N LYS A 187 18.22 10.38 6.88
CA LYS A 187 17.34 11.48 7.29
C LYS A 187 16.35 11.07 8.36
N TYR A 188 15.72 9.91 8.21
CA TYR A 188 14.71 9.40 9.15
C TYR A 188 15.32 8.53 10.25
N LYS A 189 16.65 8.38 10.29
CA LYS A 189 17.40 7.61 11.29
C LYS A 189 16.85 6.18 11.39
N ILE A 190 16.69 5.53 10.23
CA ILE A 190 16.27 4.14 10.16
C ILE A 190 17.46 3.25 10.53
N ASP A 191 17.26 2.39 11.51
CA ASP A 191 18.25 1.39 11.90
C ASP A 191 18.17 0.21 10.91
N VAL A 192 19.15 0.13 10.03
CA VAL A 192 19.21 -0.91 8.99
C VAL A 192 19.68 -2.27 9.52
N GLU A 193 20.31 -2.28 10.70
CA GLU A 193 20.77 -3.51 11.36
C GLU A 193 19.73 -4.07 12.35
N LYS A 194 18.63 -3.38 12.53
CA LYS A 194 17.53 -3.86 13.37
C LYS A 194 17.05 -5.23 12.87
N PRO A 195 16.97 -6.24 13.73
CA PRO A 195 16.47 -7.55 13.33
C PRO A 195 14.99 -7.45 12.90
N MET A 196 14.59 -8.31 11.97
CA MET A 196 13.18 -8.38 11.55
C MET A 196 12.26 -8.64 12.75
N PRO A 197 11.08 -8.04 12.82
CA PRO A 197 10.11 -8.25 13.91
C PRO A 197 9.76 -9.72 14.17
N THR A 198 9.87 -10.57 13.16
CA THR A 198 9.63 -12.02 13.26
C THR A 198 10.76 -12.79 13.96
N LYS A 199 11.90 -12.16 14.20
CA LYS A 199 13.09 -12.81 14.79
C LYS A 199 13.37 -12.36 16.24
N VAL A 200 12.53 -11.52 16.81
CA VAL A 200 12.69 -10.91 18.14
C VAL A 200 11.42 -10.98 18.97
#